data_40e9c79d1aef98c87e9e85432e2d13df
#
_entry.id   40e9c79d1aef98c87e9e85432e2d13df
#
_cell.length_a   1.000
_cell.length_b   1.000
_cell.length_c   1.000
_cell.angle_alpha   90.00
_cell.angle_beta   90.00
_cell.angle_gamma   90.00
#
_symmetry.space_group_name_H-M   'P 1'
#
loop_
_entity.id
_entity.type
_entity.pdbx_description
1 polymer ?
#
loop_
_entity_poly.entity_id
_entity_poly.type
_entity_poly.pdbx_seq_one_letter_code
_entity_poly.pdbx_strand_id
1 'polypeptide(L)' 'MTIRLNKVTRNLNVGIATVVDFLQKKGYTIEANPNTKITDEQYAALVKEFSKDKDLKLSLIHI' A
#
# COMPACT_ATOMS: atom_id res chain seq x y z
N MET A 1 5.19 -12.94 -8.65
CA MET A 1 5.01 -13.30 -7.25
C MET A 1 3.84 -12.56 -6.65
N THR A 2 3.27 -13.08 -5.60
CA THR A 2 2.13 -12.43 -4.95
C THR A 2 2.41 -12.23 -3.47
N ILE A 3 1.78 -11.22 -2.91
CA ILE A 3 1.97 -10.85 -1.51
C ILE A 3 0.59 -10.72 -0.88
N ARG A 4 0.44 -11.21 0.34
CA ARG A 4 -0.83 -11.11 1.04
C ARG A 4 -1.05 -9.70 1.54
N LEU A 5 -2.29 -9.24 1.46
CA LEU A 5 -2.63 -7.90 1.95
C LEU A 5 -2.25 -7.72 3.42
N ASN A 6 -2.40 -8.78 4.20
CA ASN A 6 -2.02 -8.71 5.61
C ASN A 6 -0.56 -8.31 5.78
N LYS A 7 0.30 -8.88 4.96
CA LYS A 7 1.72 -8.55 5.01
C LYS A 7 1.98 -7.12 4.51
N VAL A 8 1.27 -6.71 3.49
CA VAL A 8 1.42 -5.37 2.93
C VAL A 8 1.03 -4.31 3.96
N THR A 9 -0.10 -4.52 4.63
CA THR A 9 -0.56 -3.57 5.64
C THR A 9 0.42 -3.46 6.78
N ARG A 10 1.02 -4.56 7.17
CA ARG A 10 2.02 -4.54 8.24
C ARG A 10 3.30 -3.82 7.81
N ASN A 11 3.76 -4.12 6.60
CA ASN A 11 4.98 -3.51 6.10
C ASN A 11 4.86 -2.01 5.91
N LEU A 12 3.69 -1.58 5.45
CA LEU A 12 3.45 -0.16 5.17
C LEU A 12 2.79 0.56 6.35
N ASN A 13 2.39 -0.20 7.36
CA ASN A 13 1.72 0.34 8.54
C ASN A 13 0.47 1.13 8.17
N VAL A 14 -0.34 0.55 7.30
CA VAL A 14 -1.60 1.15 6.85
C VAL A 14 -2.73 0.14 7.02
N GLY A 15 -3.96 0.63 6.98
CA GLY A 15 -5.12 -0.24 7.11
C GLY A 15 -5.44 -0.95 5.80
N ILE A 16 -6.10 -2.09 5.91
CA ILE A 16 -6.52 -2.85 4.73
C ILE A 16 -7.43 -2.00 3.85
N ALA A 17 -8.35 -1.29 4.47
CA ALA A 17 -9.27 -0.43 3.72
C ALA A 17 -8.51 0.61 2.89
N THR A 18 -7.45 1.16 3.43
CA THR A 18 -6.62 2.14 2.73
C THR A 18 -5.96 1.52 1.51
N VAL A 19 -5.40 0.33 1.67
CA VAL A 19 -4.74 -0.38 0.58
C VAL A 19 -5.74 -0.73 -0.51
N VAL A 20 -6.88 -1.26 -0.11
CA VAL A 20 -7.92 -1.66 -1.07
C VAL A 20 -8.44 -0.44 -1.83
N ASP A 21 -8.70 0.63 -1.13
CA ASP A 21 -9.19 1.86 -1.76
C ASP A 21 -8.20 2.38 -2.80
N PHE A 22 -6.93 2.39 -2.45
CA PHE A 22 -5.88 2.83 -3.36
C PHE A 22 -5.84 1.97 -4.63
N LEU A 23 -5.87 0.65 -4.45
CA LEU A 23 -5.80 -0.26 -5.58
C LEU A 23 -7.04 -0.15 -6.47
N GLN A 24 -8.21 0.03 -5.87
CA GLN A 24 -9.43 0.20 -6.64
C GLN A 24 -9.39 1.47 -7.48
N LYS A 25 -8.81 2.52 -6.94
CA LYS A 25 -8.64 3.77 -7.68
C LYS A 25 -7.71 3.59 -8.87
N LYS A 26 -6.77 2.67 -8.77
CA LYS A 26 -5.85 2.36 -9.85
C LYS A 26 -6.50 1.47 -10.92
N GLY A 27 -7.68 0.96 -10.64
CA GLY A 27 -8.39 0.10 -11.59
C GLY A 27 -8.31 -1.38 -11.28
N TYR A 28 -7.74 -1.74 -10.13
CA TYR A 28 -7.67 -3.13 -9.71
C TYR A 28 -8.90 -3.52 -8.92
N THR A 29 -9.34 -4.76 -9.09
CA THR A 29 -10.47 -5.30 -8.33
C THR A 29 -9.93 -6.09 -7.16
N ILE A 30 -10.01 -5.52 -5.97
CA ILE A 30 -9.44 -6.10 -4.76
C ILE A 30 -10.51 -6.14 -3.66
N GLU A 31 -10.52 -7.21 -2.89
CA GLU A 31 -11.42 -7.31 -1.75
C GLU A 31 -10.71 -6.88 -0.47
N ALA A 32 -11.48 -6.29 0.45
CA ALA A 32 -10.93 -5.87 1.75
C ALA A 32 -10.79 -7.09 2.66
N ASN A 33 -9.85 -7.93 2.36
CA ASN A 33 -9.65 -9.21 3.06
C ASN A 33 -8.15 -9.44 3.25
N PRO A 34 -7.70 -9.74 4.48
CA PRO A 34 -6.27 -9.96 4.73
C PRO A 34 -5.69 -11.14 3.97
N ASN A 35 -6.55 -12.08 3.54
CA ASN A 35 -6.10 -13.22 2.75
C ASN A 35 -5.96 -12.92 1.27
N THR A 36 -6.43 -11.77 0.82
CA THR A 36 -6.33 -11.37 -0.57
C THR A 36 -4.85 -11.19 -0.93
N LYS A 37 -4.48 -11.68 -2.10
CA LYS A 37 -3.12 -11.55 -2.59
C LYS A 37 -3.04 -10.52 -3.69
N ILE A 38 -1.95 -9.80 -3.72
CA ILE A 38 -1.69 -8.81 -4.77
C ILE A 38 -0.36 -9.12 -5.44
N THR A 39 -0.15 -8.57 -6.63
CA THR A 39 1.08 -8.80 -7.38
C THR A 39 2.19 -7.87 -6.90
N ASP A 40 3.41 -8.19 -7.32
CA ASP A 40 4.57 -7.35 -7.05
C ASP A 40 4.36 -5.93 -7.57
N GLU A 41 3.75 -5.82 -8.74
CA GLU A 41 3.49 -4.51 -9.34
C GLU A 41 2.58 -3.68 -8.46
N GLN A 42 1.53 -4.30 -7.96
CA GLN A 42 0.60 -3.62 -7.06
C GLN A 42 1.28 -3.23 -5.76
N TYR A 43 2.09 -4.11 -5.24
CA TYR A 43 2.82 -3.83 -4.02
C TYR A 43 3.82 -2.68 -4.24
N ALA A 44 4.52 -2.70 -5.36
CA ALA A 44 5.47 -1.63 -5.67
C ALA A 44 4.77 -0.27 -5.77
N ALA A 45 3.59 -0.25 -6.36
CA ALA A 45 2.81 0.97 -6.45
C ALA A 45 2.43 1.48 -5.06
N LEU A 46 2.04 0.57 -4.18
CA LEU A 46 1.70 0.94 -2.80
C LEU A 46 2.90 1.48 -2.04
N VAL A 47 4.02 0.79 -2.14
CA VAL A 47 5.25 1.23 -1.48
C VAL A 47 5.65 2.61 -1.97
N LYS A 48 5.59 2.81 -3.26
CA LYS A 48 5.95 4.09 -3.86
C LYS A 48 5.05 5.22 -3.35
N GLU A 49 3.78 4.95 -3.24
CA GLU A 49 2.82 5.96 -2.78
C GLU A 49 3.02 6.28 -1.30
N PHE A 50 3.08 5.27 -0.47
CA PHE A 50 3.16 5.48 0.98
C PHE A 50 4.57 5.84 1.44
N SER A 51 5.59 5.40 0.76
CA SER A 51 6.97 5.81 1.03
C SER A 51 7.17 7.28 0.73
N LYS A 52 6.54 7.74 -0.33
CA LYS A 52 6.60 9.13 -0.73
C LYS A 52 6.08 10.04 0.38
N ASP A 53 5.01 9.60 1.02
CA ASP A 53 4.43 10.33 2.12
C ASP A 53 5.42 10.47 3.28
N LYS A 54 6.16 9.41 3.56
CA LYS A 54 7.17 9.43 4.60
C LYS A 54 8.30 10.39 4.26
N ASP A 55 8.69 10.43 3.00
CA ASP A 55 9.73 11.34 2.55
C ASP A 55 9.32 12.78 2.75
N LEU A 56 8.06 13.08 2.49
CA LEU A 56 7.54 14.42 2.68
C LEU A 56 7.62 14.83 4.15
N LYS A 57 7.29 13.92 5.04
CA LYS A 57 7.38 14.20 6.47
C LYS A 57 8.80 14.50 6.89
N LEU A 58 9.73 13.73 6.39
CA LEU A 58 11.14 13.95 6.70
C LEU A 58 11.59 15.31 6.19
N SER A 59 11.13 15.69 5.05
CA SER A 59 11.48 17.00 4.48
C SER A 59 10.96 18.12 5.35
N LEU A 60 9.75 18.00 5.83
CA LEU A 60 9.15 19.00 6.70
C LEU A 60 9.89 19.13 8.01
N ILE A 61 10.27 18.01 8.57
CA ILE A 61 11.00 17.99 9.84
C ILE A 61 12.37 18.62 9.67
N HIS A 62 12.95 18.38 8.53
CA HIS A 62 14.27 18.89 8.22
C HIS A 62 14.30 20.41 8.22
N ILE A 63 13.25 20.99 7.77
CA ILE A 63 13.12 22.45 7.72
C ILE A 63 12.91 23.00 9.11
#